data_23b7e9ed4808031cfe687dc1cc30c73b
#
_entry.id   23b7e9ed4808031cfe687dc1cc30c73b
#
_cell.length_a   1.000
_cell.length_b   1.000
_cell.length_c   1.000
_cell.angle_alpha   90.00
_cell.angle_beta   90.00
_cell.angle_gamma   90.00
#
_symmetry.space_group_name_H-M   'P 1'
#
loop_
_entity.id
_entity.type
_entity.pdbx_description
1 polymer ?
#
loop_
_entity_poly.entity_id
_entity_poly.type
_entity_poly.pdbx_seq_one_letter_code
_entity_poly.pdbx_strand_id
1 'polypeptide(L)'
;MKFKSLFLAIPLCAALYSCDKIGSQEDKPEAGAGTYILNNGNWGDNDANIGIYDPAGKTYTASAFFAANNQKLGDLGQDVLASGDEVYIAMNGSQTIWVTDPQLKIKEQVNVEAEGSRLTPRYLAAADGKVYVTYYEGYVGEISGSDYSVRLCPVGPNPDGLAIAGGKIYIAASGGMSYPTYNNTVSVVSLDSFTETATFEVNVNPAKVEASSNGAYVYISSFGNYADAPAKLQVYNVSTGVVSDLEYASVSAIAKGANDVLYILCGGYDENWAPLPGTVYKHDMATNKALGAFVTDSTTLPNAYSISAGRDGYVYVGCSDYKNTGDIYVFDSNGKLYDSFDSEGMNPQKVH
;
A
#
# COMPACT_ATOMS: atom_id res chain seq x y z
N MET A 1 79.14 -27.34 11.52
CA MET A 1 78.57 -26.17 10.83
C MET A 1 77.10 -26.47 10.48
N LYS A 2 76.17 -25.85 11.14
CA LYS A 2 74.71 -26.08 10.94
C LYS A 2 74.16 -24.95 10.09
N PHE A 3 73.70 -25.27 8.89
CA PHE A 3 72.96 -24.33 8.06
C PHE A 3 71.49 -24.28 8.54
N LYS A 4 71.03 -23.09 8.93
CA LYS A 4 69.62 -22.81 9.18
C LYS A 4 68.96 -22.28 7.89
N SER A 5 68.00 -23.04 7.36
CA SER A 5 67.14 -22.58 6.27
C SER A 5 66.06 -21.66 6.78
N LEU A 6 66.01 -20.46 6.23
CA LEU A 6 65.01 -19.45 6.52
C LEU A 6 63.87 -19.62 5.51
N PHE A 7 62.70 -20.08 5.95
CA PHE A 7 61.45 -20.07 5.14
C PHE A 7 60.81 -18.70 5.16
N LEU A 8 60.77 -18.07 4.02
CA LEU A 8 60.02 -16.81 3.81
C LEU A 8 58.59 -17.15 3.49
N ALA A 9 57.66 -16.88 4.38
CA ALA A 9 56.21 -17.02 4.14
C ALA A 9 55.68 -15.74 3.49
N ILE A 10 55.23 -15.85 2.26
CA ILE A 10 54.51 -14.79 1.52
C ILE A 10 53.04 -14.90 1.92
N PRO A 11 52.39 -13.85 2.47
CA PRO A 11 50.94 -13.87 2.68
C PRO A 11 50.26 -13.63 1.33
N LEU A 12 49.49 -14.61 0.88
CA LEU A 12 48.55 -14.50 -0.25
C LEU A 12 47.33 -13.68 0.21
N CYS A 13 47.29 -12.42 -0.17
CA CYS A 13 46.09 -11.60 -0.01
C CYS A 13 45.01 -12.10 -0.99
N ALA A 14 44.09 -12.91 -0.49
CA ALA A 14 42.86 -13.20 -1.20
C ALA A 14 41.95 -11.93 -1.10
N ALA A 15 41.86 -11.21 -2.20
CA ALA A 15 40.86 -10.16 -2.37
C ALA A 15 39.48 -10.84 -2.45
N LEU A 16 38.73 -10.79 -1.36
CA LEU A 16 37.31 -11.13 -1.37
C LEU A 16 36.58 -9.98 -2.07
N TYR A 17 36.21 -10.18 -3.32
CA TYR A 17 35.16 -9.38 -3.97
C TYR A 17 33.86 -9.69 -3.22
N SER A 18 33.49 -8.79 -2.31
CA SER A 18 32.14 -8.73 -1.78
C SER A 18 31.25 -8.23 -2.93
N CYS A 19 30.47 -9.12 -3.52
CA CYS A 19 29.30 -8.72 -4.26
C CYS A 19 28.29 -8.19 -3.23
N ASP A 20 28.22 -6.90 -3.07
CA ASP A 20 27.10 -6.27 -2.41
C ASP A 20 25.84 -6.59 -3.22
N LYS A 21 25.07 -7.54 -2.70
CA LYS A 21 23.68 -7.70 -3.10
C LYS A 21 22.98 -6.41 -2.67
N ILE A 22 22.55 -5.61 -3.64
CA ILE A 22 21.52 -4.62 -3.46
C ILE A 22 20.23 -5.43 -3.21
N GLY A 23 20.09 -5.94 -2.00
CA GLY A 23 18.84 -6.46 -1.48
C GLY A 23 18.13 -5.28 -0.82
N SER A 24 16.91 -5.00 -1.25
CA SER A 24 15.97 -4.21 -0.47
C SER A 24 16.02 -4.74 0.97
N GLN A 25 16.49 -3.91 1.88
CA GLN A 25 16.41 -4.21 3.30
C GLN A 25 14.91 -4.18 3.63
N GLU A 26 14.30 -5.34 3.76
CA GLU A 26 13.00 -5.43 4.43
C GLU A 26 13.25 -4.97 5.86
N ASP A 27 12.70 -3.82 6.23
CA ASP A 27 12.69 -3.33 7.59
C ASP A 27 11.99 -4.38 8.46
N LYS A 28 12.77 -5.12 9.26
CA LYS A 28 12.18 -6.04 10.24
C LYS A 28 11.38 -5.20 11.23
N PRO A 29 10.13 -5.58 11.56
CA PRO A 29 9.37 -4.90 12.58
C PRO A 29 10.18 -4.87 13.88
N GLU A 30 10.37 -3.70 14.46
CA GLU A 30 10.87 -3.62 15.83
C GLU A 30 9.84 -4.27 16.76
N ALA A 31 10.32 -5.11 17.68
CA ALA A 31 9.46 -5.73 18.67
C ALA A 31 8.81 -4.64 19.54
N GLY A 32 7.49 -4.43 19.37
CA GLY A 32 6.72 -3.48 20.18
C GLY A 32 5.81 -2.51 19.41
N ALA A 33 5.95 -2.41 18.08
CA ALA A 33 4.97 -1.70 17.27
C ALA A 33 3.85 -2.69 16.87
N GLY A 34 2.63 -2.46 17.35
CA GLY A 34 1.48 -3.24 16.91
C GLY A 34 1.10 -2.91 15.47
N THR A 35 0.18 -3.69 14.92
CA THR A 35 -0.37 -3.48 13.57
C THR A 35 -1.41 -2.36 13.60
N TYR A 36 -1.25 -1.36 12.75
CA TYR A 36 -2.15 -0.21 12.67
C TYR A 36 -3.39 -0.53 11.84
N ILE A 37 -4.58 -0.26 12.39
CA ILE A 37 -5.87 -0.41 11.71
C ILE A 37 -6.45 0.97 11.49
N LEU A 38 -6.44 1.44 10.25
CA LEU A 38 -7.02 2.73 9.86
C LEU A 38 -8.44 2.54 9.36
N ASN A 39 -9.39 3.18 10.02
CA ASN A 39 -10.77 3.32 9.58
C ASN A 39 -10.95 4.64 8.85
N ASN A 40 -11.52 4.58 7.64
CA ASN A 40 -11.70 5.75 6.76
C ASN A 40 -12.63 6.79 7.38
N GLY A 41 -13.68 6.34 8.08
CA GLY A 41 -14.77 7.21 8.51
C GLY A 41 -15.77 7.51 7.40
N ASN A 42 -16.67 8.42 7.64
CA ASN A 42 -17.66 8.93 6.69
C ASN A 42 -17.31 10.34 6.26
N TRP A 43 -17.62 10.68 5.02
CA TRP A 43 -17.38 12.02 4.47
C TRP A 43 -18.10 13.11 5.27
N GLY A 44 -17.34 14.06 5.79
CA GLY A 44 -17.83 15.23 6.52
C GLY A 44 -18.14 15.00 8.00
N ASP A 45 -18.05 13.75 8.50
CA ASP A 45 -18.36 13.43 9.91
C ASP A 45 -17.14 13.62 10.83
N ASN A 46 -15.93 13.75 10.24
CA ASN A 46 -14.70 13.89 11.02
C ASN A 46 -14.53 12.76 12.05
N ASP A 47 -14.81 11.52 11.64
CA ASP A 47 -14.90 10.32 12.47
C ASP A 47 -13.89 9.24 12.08
N ALA A 48 -12.93 9.54 11.17
CA ALA A 48 -11.81 8.65 10.91
C ALA A 48 -11.05 8.37 12.20
N ASN A 49 -10.65 7.13 12.39
CA ASN A 49 -9.84 6.73 13.54
C ASN A 49 -8.78 5.71 13.17
N ILE A 50 -7.80 5.55 14.04
CA ILE A 50 -6.77 4.53 13.91
C ILE A 50 -6.54 3.87 15.27
N GLY A 51 -6.51 2.54 15.26
CA GLY A 51 -6.23 1.71 16.40
C GLY A 51 -4.97 0.87 16.19
N ILE A 52 -4.56 0.15 17.23
CA ILE A 52 -3.41 -0.73 17.24
C ILE A 52 -3.86 -2.14 17.64
N TYR A 53 -3.57 -3.11 16.80
CA TYR A 53 -3.81 -4.52 17.04
C TYR A 53 -2.50 -5.23 17.41
N ASP A 54 -2.53 -6.03 18.48
CA ASP A 54 -1.45 -6.96 18.86
C ASP A 54 -1.86 -8.38 18.43
N PRO A 55 -1.29 -8.95 17.36
CA PRO A 55 -1.63 -10.29 16.95
C PRO A 55 -1.23 -11.37 17.96
N ALA A 56 -0.16 -11.16 18.75
CA ALA A 56 0.30 -12.13 19.71
C ALA A 56 -0.67 -12.28 20.89
N GLY A 57 -1.18 -11.14 21.40
CA GLY A 57 -2.18 -11.09 22.46
C GLY A 57 -3.62 -11.18 21.98
N LYS A 58 -3.87 -11.06 20.69
CA LYS A 58 -5.20 -10.90 20.08
C LYS A 58 -5.99 -9.78 20.74
N THR A 59 -5.34 -8.63 20.91
CA THR A 59 -5.94 -7.47 21.54
C THR A 59 -5.93 -6.28 20.60
N TYR A 60 -7.07 -5.59 20.53
CA TYR A 60 -7.21 -4.38 19.74
C TYR A 60 -7.46 -3.17 20.66
N THR A 61 -6.66 -2.13 20.45
CA THR A 61 -6.82 -0.84 21.13
C THR A 61 -7.37 0.15 20.12
N ALA A 62 -8.68 0.40 20.16
CA ALA A 62 -9.32 1.35 19.29
C ALA A 62 -8.91 2.80 19.58
N SER A 63 -9.05 3.69 18.58
CA SER A 63 -8.84 5.14 18.74
C SER A 63 -7.51 5.53 19.39
N ALA A 64 -6.45 4.77 19.12
CA ALA A 64 -5.14 4.94 19.76
C ALA A 64 -4.53 6.34 19.47
N PHE A 65 -4.79 6.92 18.28
CA PHE A 65 -4.35 8.29 17.98
C PHE A 65 -5.03 9.32 18.92
N PHE A 66 -6.35 9.17 19.16
CA PHE A 66 -7.06 10.06 20.06
C PHE A 66 -6.53 9.91 21.51
N ALA A 67 -6.29 8.68 21.95
CA ALA A 67 -5.75 8.43 23.28
C ALA A 67 -4.35 9.07 23.46
N ALA A 68 -3.50 9.01 22.43
CA ALA A 68 -2.17 9.60 22.47
C ALA A 68 -2.16 11.13 22.44
N ASN A 69 -3.12 11.78 21.74
CA ASN A 69 -3.04 13.21 21.41
C ASN A 69 -4.18 14.07 21.95
N ASN A 70 -5.25 13.46 22.47
CA ASN A 70 -6.48 14.13 22.91
C ASN A 70 -7.09 15.02 21.80
N GLN A 71 -6.98 14.57 20.55
CA GLN A 71 -7.63 15.20 19.39
C GLN A 71 -8.05 14.13 18.38
N LYS A 72 -9.07 14.43 17.57
CA LYS A 72 -9.53 13.57 16.50
C LYS A 72 -8.47 13.44 15.41
N LEU A 73 -8.44 12.28 14.74
CA LEU A 73 -7.56 12.02 13.60
C LEU A 73 -7.90 12.94 12.42
N GLY A 74 -9.19 13.06 12.10
CA GLY A 74 -9.68 13.91 11.01
C GLY A 74 -10.80 13.26 10.20
N ASP A 75 -11.00 13.79 9.00
CA ASP A 75 -11.98 13.31 8.03
C ASP A 75 -11.30 12.49 6.94
N LEU A 76 -11.86 11.33 6.61
CA LEU A 76 -11.41 10.36 5.62
C LEU A 76 -9.92 9.95 5.72
N GLY A 77 -9.66 8.99 6.60
CA GLY A 77 -8.37 8.29 6.67
C GLY A 77 -8.15 7.42 5.44
N GLN A 78 -7.16 7.75 4.61
CA GLN A 78 -6.98 7.10 3.30
C GLN A 78 -5.92 6.01 3.29
N ASP A 79 -4.77 6.27 3.88
CA ASP A 79 -3.67 5.32 3.93
C ASP A 79 -2.82 5.51 5.19
N VAL A 80 -2.14 4.47 5.61
CA VAL A 80 -1.17 4.47 6.71
C VAL A 80 0.07 3.69 6.32
N LEU A 81 1.24 4.25 6.63
CA LEU A 81 2.55 3.69 6.31
C LEU A 81 3.51 3.90 7.47
N ALA A 82 4.11 2.83 8.00
CA ALA A 82 5.25 2.94 8.90
C ALA A 82 6.56 2.91 8.08
N SER A 83 7.43 3.87 8.35
CA SER A 83 8.74 3.99 7.70
C SER A 83 9.77 4.46 8.72
N GLY A 84 10.81 3.65 8.96
CA GLY A 84 11.74 3.88 10.06
C GLY A 84 11.01 3.82 11.42
N ASP A 85 11.22 4.83 12.24
CA ASP A 85 10.58 5.03 13.54
C ASP A 85 9.39 6.02 13.49
N GLU A 86 8.76 6.15 12.32
CA GLU A 86 7.65 7.06 12.09
C GLU A 86 6.46 6.35 11.41
N VAL A 87 5.27 6.86 11.70
CA VAL A 87 4.03 6.44 11.05
C VAL A 87 3.40 7.63 10.35
N TYR A 88 3.20 7.50 9.06
CA TYR A 88 2.56 8.49 8.20
C TYR A 88 1.11 8.11 7.97
N ILE A 89 0.18 9.03 8.19
CA ILE A 89 -1.25 8.80 8.03
C ILE A 89 -1.81 9.85 7.08
N ALA A 90 -2.20 9.43 5.88
CA ALA A 90 -2.79 10.30 4.86
C ALA A 90 -4.27 10.50 5.14
N MET A 91 -4.66 11.75 5.36
CA MET A 91 -6.03 12.17 5.63
C MET A 91 -6.60 12.89 4.42
N ASN A 92 -7.39 12.18 3.62
CA ASN A 92 -7.94 12.71 2.37
C ASN A 92 -8.90 13.89 2.61
N GLY A 93 -9.92 13.72 3.43
CA GLY A 93 -10.91 14.76 3.71
C GLY A 93 -10.33 15.95 4.47
N SER A 94 -9.40 15.73 5.38
CA SER A 94 -8.71 16.79 6.11
C SER A 94 -7.55 17.43 5.36
N GLN A 95 -7.17 16.90 4.19
CA GLN A 95 -6.07 17.39 3.34
C GLN A 95 -4.74 17.56 4.09
N THR A 96 -4.39 16.57 4.89
CA THR A 96 -3.18 16.60 5.73
C THR A 96 -2.54 15.21 5.83
N ILE A 97 -1.26 15.17 6.19
CA ILE A 97 -0.59 13.95 6.56
C ILE A 97 -0.09 14.12 8.00
N TRP A 98 -0.52 13.25 8.89
CA TRP A 98 0.07 13.16 10.21
C TRP A 98 1.35 12.35 10.15
N VAL A 99 2.40 12.86 10.77
CA VAL A 99 3.61 12.10 11.08
C VAL A 99 3.65 11.90 12.58
N THR A 100 3.72 10.64 13.01
CA THR A 100 3.69 10.26 14.41
C THR A 100 4.86 9.34 14.76
N ASP A 101 5.09 9.12 16.04
CA ASP A 101 5.90 8.00 16.51
C ASP A 101 5.11 6.68 16.42
N PRO A 102 5.71 5.51 16.70
CA PRO A 102 5.02 4.21 16.67
C PRO A 102 3.86 4.08 17.66
N GLN A 103 3.77 4.92 18.68
CA GLN A 103 2.66 5.00 19.63
C GLN A 103 1.59 6.02 19.19
N LEU A 104 1.65 6.47 17.93
CA LEU A 104 0.75 7.45 17.31
C LEU A 104 0.77 8.83 17.96
N LYS A 105 1.83 9.18 18.71
CA LYS A 105 2.03 10.54 19.21
C LYS A 105 2.52 11.44 18.08
N ILE A 106 1.82 12.55 17.85
CA ILE A 106 2.14 13.49 16.76
C ILE A 106 3.57 14.04 16.91
N LYS A 107 4.33 13.94 15.83
CA LYS A 107 5.61 14.60 15.61
C LYS A 107 5.45 15.82 14.70
N GLU A 108 4.69 15.69 13.61
CA GLU A 108 4.49 16.76 12.62
C GLU A 108 3.11 16.64 11.94
N GLN A 109 2.65 17.75 11.38
CA GLN A 109 1.49 17.84 10.50
C GLN A 109 1.90 18.43 9.15
N VAL A 110 2.00 17.58 8.14
CA VAL A 110 2.42 17.99 6.80
C VAL A 110 1.20 18.43 5.99
N ASN A 111 1.16 19.70 5.63
CA ASN A 111 0.15 20.29 4.76
C ASN A 111 0.85 20.82 3.50
N VAL A 112 0.37 20.41 2.34
CA VAL A 112 0.99 20.77 1.06
C VAL A 112 0.03 21.60 0.24
N GLU A 113 0.55 22.64 -0.39
CA GLU A 113 -0.21 23.54 -1.25
C GLU A 113 0.46 23.63 -2.63
N ALA A 114 -0.35 23.67 -3.67
CA ALA A 114 0.06 24.00 -5.02
C ALA A 114 -1.03 24.86 -5.68
N GLU A 115 -0.62 25.80 -6.52
CA GLU A 115 -1.52 26.70 -7.28
C GLU A 115 -2.55 27.43 -6.40
N GLY A 116 -2.18 27.70 -5.14
CA GLY A 116 -3.04 28.40 -4.17
C GLY A 116 -4.13 27.55 -3.51
N SER A 117 -4.06 26.23 -3.66
CA SER A 117 -4.98 25.29 -3.03
C SER A 117 -4.22 24.22 -2.25
N ARG A 118 -4.82 23.77 -1.14
CA ARG A 118 -4.32 22.65 -0.37
C ARG A 118 -4.51 21.35 -1.14
N LEU A 119 -3.48 20.49 -1.13
CA LEU A 119 -3.52 19.22 -1.83
C LEU A 119 -4.13 18.11 -0.98
N THR A 120 -4.81 17.19 -1.65
CA THR A 120 -5.54 16.06 -1.07
C THR A 120 -4.69 14.78 -1.15
N PRO A 121 -4.05 14.33 -0.04
CA PRO A 121 -3.21 13.13 -0.05
C PRO A 121 -4.04 11.87 -0.22
N ARG A 122 -3.46 10.90 -0.97
CA ARG A 122 -4.11 9.63 -1.26
C ARG A 122 -3.31 8.47 -0.68
N TYR A 123 -2.31 7.96 -1.37
CA TYR A 123 -1.57 6.76 -1.00
C TYR A 123 -0.11 7.06 -0.76
N LEU A 124 0.50 6.24 0.08
CA LEU A 124 1.85 6.38 0.60
C LEU A 124 2.72 5.19 0.18
N ALA A 125 3.98 5.46 -0.13
CA ALA A 125 5.00 4.44 -0.30
C ALA A 125 6.33 4.97 0.24
N ALA A 126 7.24 4.09 0.66
CA ALA A 126 8.56 4.48 1.14
C ALA A 126 9.67 3.82 0.32
N ALA A 127 10.73 4.56 0.08
CA ALA A 127 11.98 4.07 -0.46
C ALA A 127 13.13 4.99 -0.07
N ASP A 128 14.31 4.42 0.20
CA ASP A 128 15.57 5.15 0.45
C ASP A 128 15.45 6.23 1.54
N GLY A 129 14.69 5.93 2.62
CA GLY A 129 14.49 6.83 3.75
C GLY A 129 13.59 8.04 3.45
N LYS A 130 12.85 8.02 2.37
CA LYS A 130 11.87 9.04 1.97
C LYS A 130 10.48 8.41 1.87
N VAL A 131 9.45 9.23 2.03
CA VAL A 131 8.06 8.84 1.82
C VAL A 131 7.51 9.58 0.60
N TYR A 132 6.83 8.82 -0.24
CA TYR A 132 6.18 9.33 -1.45
C TYR A 132 4.67 9.28 -1.25
N VAL A 133 3.98 10.32 -1.71
CA VAL A 133 2.54 10.47 -1.54
C VAL A 133 1.90 10.98 -2.83
N THR A 134 0.81 10.35 -3.25
CA THR A 134 -0.01 10.87 -4.36
C THR A 134 -0.99 11.91 -3.85
N TYR A 135 -1.19 12.99 -4.64
CA TYR A 135 -2.17 14.04 -4.37
C TYR A 135 -3.18 14.13 -5.52
N TYR A 136 -4.44 14.14 -5.17
CA TYR A 136 -5.55 14.02 -6.14
C TYR A 136 -5.57 15.13 -7.21
N GLU A 137 -4.90 16.25 -6.96
CA GLU A 137 -4.77 17.39 -7.86
C GLU A 137 -3.73 17.19 -8.97
N GLY A 138 -3.18 15.97 -9.14
CA GLY A 138 -2.26 15.64 -10.24
C GLY A 138 -0.79 15.72 -9.89
N TYR A 139 -0.43 15.43 -8.63
CA TYR A 139 0.95 15.44 -8.18
C TYR A 139 1.33 14.15 -7.45
N VAL A 140 2.61 13.83 -7.49
CA VAL A 140 3.27 12.99 -6.50
C VAL A 140 4.25 13.86 -5.71
N GLY A 141 4.24 13.74 -4.38
CA GLY A 141 5.16 14.42 -3.46
C GLY A 141 6.23 13.47 -2.95
N GLU A 142 7.44 13.98 -2.76
CA GLU A 142 8.52 13.36 -2.02
C GLU A 142 8.68 14.09 -0.70
N ILE A 143 8.42 13.42 0.42
CA ILE A 143 8.57 13.98 1.77
C ILE A 143 9.98 13.63 2.27
N SER A 144 10.74 14.66 2.67
CA SER A 144 12.05 14.50 3.29
C SER A 144 11.91 13.91 4.70
N GLY A 145 12.69 12.88 5.02
CA GLY A 145 12.72 12.28 6.36
C GLY A 145 13.41 13.14 7.43
N SER A 146 14.00 14.29 7.07
CA SER A 146 14.78 15.13 8.02
C SER A 146 14.02 16.36 8.50
N ASP A 147 13.20 16.97 7.66
CA ASP A 147 12.52 18.25 7.92
C ASP A 147 11.08 18.28 7.41
N TYR A 148 10.59 17.15 6.89
CA TYR A 148 9.25 16.94 6.31
C TYR A 148 8.91 17.91 5.16
N SER A 149 9.91 18.56 4.57
CA SER A 149 9.73 19.35 3.36
C SER A 149 9.26 18.48 2.21
N VAL A 150 8.39 19.01 1.34
CA VAL A 150 7.78 18.24 0.24
C VAL A 150 8.20 18.84 -1.10
N ARG A 151 8.77 18.00 -1.96
CA ARG A 151 9.02 18.30 -3.36
C ARG A 151 7.92 17.68 -4.20
N LEU A 152 7.35 18.42 -5.15
CA LEU A 152 6.25 17.95 -6.01
C LEU A 152 6.74 17.65 -7.41
N CYS A 153 6.18 16.58 -8.00
CA CYS A 153 6.29 16.24 -9.42
C CYS A 153 4.88 16.13 -10.01
N PRO A 154 4.54 16.90 -11.08
CA PRO A 154 3.27 16.75 -11.75
C PRO A 154 3.21 15.40 -12.48
N VAL A 155 2.01 14.77 -12.44
CA VAL A 155 1.70 13.47 -13.05
C VAL A 155 0.31 13.50 -13.66
N GLY A 156 -0.17 12.36 -14.15
CA GLY A 156 -1.52 12.25 -14.72
C GLY A 156 -2.65 12.64 -13.74
N PRO A 157 -3.89 12.82 -14.24
CA PRO A 157 -5.00 13.38 -13.48
C PRO A 157 -5.50 12.43 -12.40
N ASN A 158 -5.83 13.00 -11.25
CA ASN A 158 -6.34 12.32 -10.05
C ASN A 158 -5.51 11.06 -9.72
N PRO A 159 -4.21 11.22 -9.42
CA PRO A 159 -3.37 10.09 -9.06
C PRO A 159 -3.88 9.42 -7.78
N ASP A 160 -3.87 8.09 -7.80
CA ASP A 160 -4.38 7.24 -6.74
C ASP A 160 -3.27 6.32 -6.21
N GLY A 161 -3.37 5.01 -6.28
CA GLY A 161 -2.35 4.08 -5.80
C GLY A 161 -1.00 4.27 -6.47
N LEU A 162 0.08 4.02 -5.70
CA LEU A 162 1.44 4.04 -6.19
C LEU A 162 2.23 2.82 -5.71
N ALA A 163 3.21 2.40 -6.50
CA ALA A 163 4.18 1.37 -6.11
C ALA A 163 5.58 1.72 -6.59
N ILE A 164 6.59 1.28 -5.85
CA ILE A 164 7.99 1.57 -6.13
C ILE A 164 8.72 0.27 -6.49
N ALA A 165 9.39 0.26 -7.64
CA ALA A 165 10.27 -0.82 -8.04
C ALA A 165 11.27 -0.37 -9.09
N GLY A 166 12.49 -0.94 -9.09
CA GLY A 166 13.51 -0.69 -10.10
C GLY A 166 13.89 0.78 -10.25
N GLY A 167 13.92 1.56 -9.16
CA GLY A 167 14.24 2.99 -9.18
C GLY A 167 13.15 3.87 -9.79
N LYS A 168 11.90 3.39 -9.85
CA LYS A 168 10.76 4.09 -10.43
C LYS A 168 9.55 4.04 -9.49
N ILE A 169 8.71 5.07 -9.57
CA ILE A 169 7.38 5.10 -8.97
C ILE A 169 6.36 4.92 -10.10
N TYR A 170 5.49 3.93 -9.97
CA TYR A 170 4.37 3.69 -10.85
C TYR A 170 3.09 4.20 -10.16
N ILE A 171 2.35 5.08 -10.82
CA ILE A 171 1.24 5.84 -10.23
C ILE A 171 0.00 5.67 -11.10
N ALA A 172 -1.07 5.12 -10.53
CA ALA A 172 -2.37 5.06 -11.19
C ALA A 172 -2.94 6.48 -11.34
N ALA A 173 -3.15 6.94 -12.57
CA ALA A 173 -3.84 8.20 -12.85
C ALA A 173 -5.29 7.90 -13.17
N SER A 174 -6.17 7.94 -12.15
CA SER A 174 -7.55 7.43 -12.25
C SER A 174 -8.48 8.34 -13.06
N GLY A 175 -8.27 9.65 -13.01
CA GLY A 175 -9.26 10.61 -13.49
C GLY A 175 -10.55 10.54 -12.69
N GLY A 176 -10.51 10.13 -11.42
CA GLY A 176 -11.68 9.82 -10.60
C GLY A 176 -12.70 10.95 -10.43
N MET A 177 -12.29 12.21 -10.66
CA MET A 177 -13.19 13.36 -10.64
C MET A 177 -13.84 13.65 -12.00
N SER A 178 -13.53 12.87 -13.03
CA SER A 178 -13.97 13.13 -14.42
C SER A 178 -15.11 12.22 -14.89
N TYR A 179 -15.96 11.74 -13.95
CA TYR A 179 -17.12 10.91 -14.31
C TYR A 179 -17.98 11.56 -15.43
N PRO A 180 -18.40 10.82 -16.44
CA PRO A 180 -18.18 9.39 -16.67
C PRO A 180 -16.91 9.09 -17.50
N THR A 181 -16.09 10.08 -17.85
CA THR A 181 -14.90 9.94 -18.71
C THR A 181 -13.64 9.89 -17.85
N TYR A 182 -13.40 8.72 -17.25
CA TYR A 182 -12.21 8.47 -16.43
C TYR A 182 -10.94 8.40 -17.27
N ASN A 183 -9.79 8.61 -16.64
CA ASN A 183 -8.48 8.38 -17.25
C ASN A 183 -8.12 6.88 -17.24
N ASN A 184 -7.11 6.50 -18.05
CA ASN A 184 -6.70 5.11 -18.24
C ASN A 184 -5.18 4.96 -18.32
N THR A 185 -4.41 5.77 -17.58
CA THR A 185 -2.95 5.73 -17.66
C THR A 185 -2.30 5.45 -16.32
N VAL A 186 -1.08 4.93 -16.38
CA VAL A 186 -0.13 4.88 -15.27
C VAL A 186 1.02 5.80 -15.59
N SER A 187 1.32 6.73 -14.70
CA SER A 187 2.50 7.60 -14.76
C SER A 187 3.72 6.87 -14.18
N VAL A 188 4.89 7.08 -14.79
CA VAL A 188 6.17 6.51 -14.35
C VAL A 188 7.12 7.64 -14.01
N VAL A 189 7.44 7.78 -12.72
CA VAL A 189 8.37 8.80 -12.21
C VAL A 189 9.69 8.14 -11.83
N SER A 190 10.81 8.73 -12.25
CA SER A 190 12.14 8.29 -11.82
C SER A 190 12.40 8.73 -10.38
N LEU A 191 12.87 7.82 -9.51
CA LEU A 191 13.28 8.18 -8.15
C LEU A 191 14.50 9.10 -8.12
N ASP A 192 15.45 8.91 -9.04
CA ASP A 192 16.69 9.68 -9.09
C ASP A 192 16.46 11.15 -9.46
N SER A 193 15.79 11.42 -10.58
CA SER A 193 15.50 12.78 -11.04
C SER A 193 14.23 13.38 -10.42
N PHE A 194 13.34 12.55 -9.91
CA PHE A 194 11.99 12.89 -9.45
C PHE A 194 11.21 13.66 -10.52
N THR A 195 11.18 13.09 -11.72
CA THR A 195 10.43 13.60 -12.88
C THR A 195 9.66 12.47 -13.54
N GLU A 196 8.49 12.77 -14.12
CA GLU A 196 7.77 11.82 -14.95
C GLU A 196 8.59 11.53 -16.21
N THR A 197 8.83 10.25 -16.48
CA THR A 197 9.68 9.79 -17.61
C THR A 197 8.91 9.03 -18.66
N ALA A 198 7.74 8.49 -18.32
CA ALA A 198 6.89 7.74 -19.22
C ALA A 198 5.45 7.65 -18.69
N THR A 199 4.54 7.28 -19.57
CA THR A 199 3.18 6.83 -19.24
C THR A 199 2.87 5.59 -20.08
N PHE A 200 1.94 4.75 -19.61
CA PHE A 200 1.38 3.66 -20.41
C PHE A 200 -0.11 3.49 -20.13
N GLU A 201 -0.83 2.95 -21.12
CA GLU A 201 -2.28 2.78 -21.01
C GLU A 201 -2.65 1.47 -20.32
N VAL A 202 -3.74 1.52 -19.55
CA VAL A 202 -4.36 0.42 -18.84
C VAL A 202 -5.89 0.50 -18.99
N ASN A 203 -6.64 -0.34 -18.28
CA ASN A 203 -8.09 -0.18 -18.21
C ASN A 203 -8.48 1.14 -17.51
N VAL A 204 -9.65 1.66 -17.82
CA VAL A 204 -10.13 2.95 -17.29
C VAL A 204 -10.28 2.92 -15.76
N ASN A 205 -10.05 4.08 -15.15
CA ASN A 205 -10.13 4.29 -13.70
C ASN A 205 -9.18 3.37 -12.91
N PRO A 206 -7.86 3.40 -13.23
CA PRO A 206 -6.88 2.65 -12.45
C PRO A 206 -6.80 3.21 -11.02
N ALA A 207 -6.79 2.33 -10.01
CA ALA A 207 -6.90 2.72 -8.62
C ALA A 207 -5.73 2.24 -7.75
N LYS A 208 -5.34 0.97 -7.84
CA LYS A 208 -4.24 0.41 -7.05
C LYS A 208 -3.12 -0.07 -7.97
N VAL A 209 -1.90 0.10 -7.50
CA VAL A 209 -0.69 -0.38 -8.16
C VAL A 209 0.15 -1.13 -7.15
N GLU A 210 0.62 -2.31 -7.54
CA GLU A 210 1.61 -3.07 -6.79
C GLU A 210 2.72 -3.51 -7.75
N ALA A 211 3.95 -3.60 -7.27
CA ALA A 211 5.08 -3.96 -8.12
C ALA A 211 5.87 -5.14 -7.52
N SER A 212 6.31 -6.07 -8.38
CA SER A 212 7.17 -7.17 -7.96
C SER A 212 8.51 -6.63 -7.44
N SER A 213 9.08 -7.26 -6.41
CA SER A 213 10.34 -6.82 -5.80
C SER A 213 11.53 -6.88 -6.77
N ASN A 214 11.47 -7.77 -7.77
CA ASN A 214 12.48 -7.84 -8.84
C ASN A 214 12.29 -6.76 -9.93
N GLY A 215 11.23 -5.93 -9.85
CA GLY A 215 10.90 -4.88 -10.80
C GLY A 215 10.48 -5.37 -12.19
N ALA A 216 10.17 -6.67 -12.36
CA ALA A 216 9.82 -7.25 -13.65
C ALA A 216 8.37 -6.99 -14.05
N TYR A 217 7.47 -6.89 -13.06
CA TYR A 217 6.03 -6.78 -13.26
C TYR A 217 5.41 -5.70 -12.37
N VAL A 218 4.44 -4.99 -12.93
CA VAL A 218 3.58 -4.05 -12.19
C VAL A 218 2.13 -4.50 -12.38
N TYR A 219 1.38 -4.59 -11.29
CA TYR A 219 -0.01 -5.03 -11.24
C TYR A 219 -0.91 -3.84 -10.98
N ILE A 220 -1.94 -3.68 -11.78
CA ILE A 220 -2.84 -2.52 -11.74
C ILE A 220 -4.28 -3.01 -11.64
N SER A 221 -4.99 -2.66 -10.56
CA SER A 221 -6.43 -2.84 -10.48
C SER A 221 -7.13 -1.55 -10.92
N SER A 222 -8.15 -1.70 -11.77
CA SER A 222 -8.95 -0.61 -12.30
C SER A 222 -10.43 -0.87 -12.01
N PHE A 223 -11.17 0.15 -11.59
CA PHE A 223 -12.60 0.01 -11.27
C PHE A 223 -13.50 -0.02 -12.52
N GLY A 224 -12.95 0.30 -13.70
CA GLY A 224 -13.77 0.49 -14.89
C GLY A 224 -14.57 1.80 -14.83
N ASN A 225 -15.60 1.90 -15.63
CA ASN A 225 -16.42 3.12 -15.73
C ASN A 225 -17.83 2.96 -15.13
N TYR A 226 -18.07 1.88 -14.39
CA TYR A 226 -19.37 1.51 -13.80
C TYR A 226 -20.51 1.38 -14.83
N ALA A 227 -20.16 1.13 -16.11
CA ALA A 227 -21.09 0.93 -17.21
C ALA A 227 -20.65 -0.22 -18.11
N ASP A 228 -20.00 0.05 -19.22
CA ASP A 228 -19.59 -0.94 -20.22
C ASP A 228 -18.14 -1.42 -20.11
N ALA A 229 -17.28 -0.68 -19.38
CA ALA A 229 -15.93 -1.11 -19.06
C ALA A 229 -15.89 -1.70 -17.64
N PRO A 230 -15.76 -3.03 -17.48
CA PRO A 230 -15.75 -3.66 -16.16
C PRO A 230 -14.45 -3.41 -15.40
N ALA A 231 -14.48 -3.63 -14.09
CA ALA A 231 -13.29 -3.69 -13.26
C ALA A 231 -12.34 -4.79 -13.75
N LYS A 232 -11.02 -4.52 -13.73
CA LYS A 232 -9.99 -5.44 -14.18
C LYS A 232 -8.77 -5.43 -13.28
N LEU A 233 -8.06 -6.55 -13.25
CA LEU A 233 -6.67 -6.63 -12.82
C LEU A 233 -5.79 -6.85 -14.05
N GLN A 234 -4.80 -6.01 -14.23
CA GLN A 234 -3.85 -6.08 -15.34
C GLN A 234 -2.42 -6.17 -14.83
N VAL A 235 -1.56 -6.73 -15.66
CA VAL A 235 -0.12 -6.80 -15.41
C VAL A 235 0.63 -6.11 -16.55
N TYR A 236 1.53 -5.18 -16.18
CA TYR A 236 2.49 -4.56 -17.06
C TYR A 236 3.84 -5.28 -16.94
N ASN A 237 4.33 -5.83 -18.04
CA ASN A 237 5.68 -6.41 -18.11
C ASN A 237 6.68 -5.29 -18.44
N VAL A 238 7.53 -4.97 -17.47
CA VAL A 238 8.46 -3.82 -17.56
C VAL A 238 9.48 -3.97 -18.68
N SER A 239 9.90 -5.20 -19.00
CA SER A 239 10.93 -5.45 -20.03
C SER A 239 10.38 -5.35 -21.46
N THR A 240 9.11 -5.73 -21.68
CA THR A 240 8.49 -5.74 -23.00
C THR A 240 7.59 -4.54 -23.26
N GLY A 241 7.18 -3.82 -22.20
CA GLY A 241 6.19 -2.74 -22.27
C GLY A 241 4.75 -3.20 -22.55
N VAL A 242 4.47 -4.50 -22.41
CA VAL A 242 3.15 -5.06 -22.73
C VAL A 242 2.28 -5.08 -21.48
N VAL A 243 1.03 -4.59 -21.60
CA VAL A 243 -0.04 -4.75 -20.61
C VAL A 243 -0.92 -5.94 -21.02
N SER A 244 -1.25 -6.80 -20.06
CA SER A 244 -2.10 -7.96 -20.28
C SER A 244 -3.15 -8.07 -19.16
N ASP A 245 -4.36 -8.52 -19.49
CA ASP A 245 -5.41 -8.80 -18.51
C ASP A 245 -5.09 -10.08 -17.73
N LEU A 246 -5.41 -10.08 -16.44
CA LEU A 246 -5.43 -11.26 -15.60
C LEU A 246 -6.87 -11.72 -15.38
N GLU A 247 -7.08 -13.03 -15.38
CA GLU A 247 -8.42 -13.62 -15.32
C GLU A 247 -8.97 -13.73 -13.89
N TYR A 248 -9.20 -12.58 -13.25
CA TYR A 248 -9.90 -12.48 -11.97
C TYR A 248 -11.15 -11.63 -12.16
N ALA A 249 -12.30 -12.18 -11.80
CA ALA A 249 -13.57 -11.46 -11.91
C ALA A 249 -13.82 -10.58 -10.68
N SER A 250 -14.45 -9.43 -10.89
CA SER A 250 -14.91 -8.52 -9.81
C SER A 250 -13.80 -8.15 -8.80
N VAL A 251 -12.62 -7.82 -9.32
CA VAL A 251 -11.49 -7.38 -8.46
C VAL A 251 -11.85 -6.06 -7.81
N SER A 252 -11.88 -6.03 -6.48
CA SER A 252 -12.18 -4.83 -5.68
C SER A 252 -10.95 -4.22 -5.02
N ALA A 253 -9.97 -5.04 -4.62
CA ALA A 253 -8.73 -4.56 -4.03
C ALA A 253 -7.57 -5.54 -4.24
N ILE A 254 -6.34 -5.04 -4.17
CA ILE A 254 -5.12 -5.83 -4.20
C ILE A 254 -4.16 -5.37 -3.09
N ALA A 255 -3.35 -6.30 -2.57
CA ALA A 255 -2.31 -5.99 -1.61
C ALA A 255 -1.10 -6.91 -1.82
N LYS A 256 0.10 -6.32 -1.86
CA LYS A 256 1.36 -7.06 -1.90
C LYS A 256 1.72 -7.54 -0.49
N GLY A 257 1.97 -8.82 -0.35
CA GLY A 257 2.52 -9.42 0.86
C GLY A 257 3.98 -9.82 0.72
N ALA A 258 4.49 -10.48 1.75
CA ALA A 258 5.83 -11.02 1.75
C ALA A 258 6.05 -12.02 0.60
N ASN A 259 7.31 -12.20 0.20
CA ASN A 259 7.73 -13.13 -0.85
C ASN A 259 7.06 -12.89 -2.22
N ASP A 260 6.75 -11.64 -2.55
CA ASP A 260 6.10 -11.27 -3.80
C ASP A 260 4.75 -12.00 -4.05
N VAL A 261 3.98 -12.23 -3.01
CA VAL A 261 2.61 -12.73 -3.13
C VAL A 261 1.65 -11.54 -3.25
N LEU A 262 0.92 -11.45 -4.34
CA LEU A 262 -0.21 -10.54 -4.48
C LEU A 262 -1.48 -11.21 -3.96
N TYR A 263 -2.11 -10.61 -2.97
CA TYR A 263 -3.44 -10.98 -2.52
C TYR A 263 -4.47 -10.16 -3.30
N ILE A 264 -5.46 -10.84 -3.86
CA ILE A 264 -6.46 -10.27 -4.75
C ILE A 264 -7.83 -10.49 -4.13
N LEU A 265 -8.45 -9.43 -3.67
CA LEU A 265 -9.82 -9.45 -3.18
C LEU A 265 -10.77 -9.29 -4.36
N CYS A 266 -11.65 -10.26 -4.50
CA CYS A 266 -12.75 -10.25 -5.46
C CYS A 266 -14.06 -10.18 -4.69
N GLY A 267 -14.97 -9.32 -5.13
CA GLY A 267 -16.24 -9.05 -4.45
C GLY A 267 -16.88 -7.78 -4.99
N GLY A 268 -17.51 -7.01 -4.11
CA GLY A 268 -18.22 -5.78 -4.48
C GLY A 268 -19.71 -6.03 -4.62
N TYR A 269 -20.33 -5.53 -5.69
CA TYR A 269 -21.78 -5.58 -5.87
C TYR A 269 -22.14 -6.20 -7.21
N ASP A 270 -23.27 -6.86 -7.29
CA ASP A 270 -23.86 -7.33 -8.55
C ASP A 270 -24.57 -6.15 -9.29
N GLU A 271 -25.18 -6.47 -10.43
CA GLU A 271 -25.92 -5.50 -11.25
C GLU A 271 -27.14 -4.86 -10.55
N ASN A 272 -27.61 -5.48 -9.46
CA ASN A 272 -28.73 -4.98 -8.63
C ASN A 272 -28.26 -4.28 -7.36
N TRP A 273 -26.95 -4.01 -7.25
CA TRP A 273 -26.30 -3.46 -6.05
C TRP A 273 -26.42 -4.37 -4.81
N ALA A 274 -26.62 -5.68 -5.01
CA ALA A 274 -26.54 -6.64 -3.93
C ALA A 274 -25.06 -7.03 -3.70
N PRO A 275 -24.58 -7.09 -2.44
CA PRO A 275 -23.18 -7.39 -2.15
C PRO A 275 -22.84 -8.83 -2.57
N LEU A 276 -21.73 -8.99 -3.28
CA LEU A 276 -21.12 -10.26 -3.60
C LEU A 276 -20.27 -10.75 -2.42
N PRO A 277 -20.25 -12.06 -2.14
CA PRO A 277 -19.33 -12.62 -1.14
C PRO A 277 -17.88 -12.33 -1.51
N GLY A 278 -17.09 -11.87 -0.54
CA GLY A 278 -15.65 -11.66 -0.72
C GLY A 278 -14.92 -12.99 -0.92
N THR A 279 -14.05 -13.03 -1.91
CA THR A 279 -13.13 -14.15 -2.17
C THR A 279 -11.72 -13.59 -2.33
N VAL A 280 -10.74 -14.27 -1.74
CA VAL A 280 -9.33 -13.85 -1.84
C VAL A 280 -8.53 -14.88 -2.61
N TYR A 281 -7.78 -14.44 -3.61
CA TYR A 281 -6.84 -15.24 -4.37
C TYR A 281 -5.40 -14.83 -4.10
N LYS A 282 -4.47 -15.74 -4.42
CA LYS A 282 -3.03 -15.48 -4.42
C LYS A 282 -2.47 -15.53 -5.83
N HIS A 283 -1.49 -14.66 -6.09
CA HIS A 283 -0.75 -14.63 -7.34
C HIS A 283 0.74 -14.38 -7.05
N ASP A 284 1.63 -15.14 -7.69
CA ASP A 284 3.07 -14.94 -7.59
C ASP A 284 3.48 -13.77 -8.50
N MET A 285 3.89 -12.68 -7.90
CA MET A 285 4.26 -11.46 -8.63
C MET A 285 5.60 -11.58 -9.35
N ALA A 286 6.53 -12.37 -8.83
CA ALA A 286 7.87 -12.51 -9.41
C ALA A 286 7.85 -13.31 -10.72
N THR A 287 6.94 -14.29 -10.83
CA THR A 287 6.80 -15.18 -12.00
C THR A 287 5.52 -14.95 -12.79
N ASN A 288 4.65 -14.06 -12.33
CA ASN A 288 3.33 -13.78 -12.90
C ASN A 288 2.47 -15.05 -13.05
N LYS A 289 2.30 -15.81 -11.96
CA LYS A 289 1.53 -17.05 -11.94
C LYS A 289 0.44 -17.07 -10.88
N ALA A 290 -0.75 -17.51 -11.23
CA ALA A 290 -1.82 -17.76 -10.27
C ALA A 290 -1.44 -18.88 -9.29
N LEU A 291 -1.70 -18.67 -8.01
CA LEU A 291 -1.47 -19.62 -6.91
C LEU A 291 -2.79 -20.19 -6.35
N GLY A 292 -3.95 -19.77 -6.87
CA GLY A 292 -5.27 -20.23 -6.45
C GLY A 292 -5.88 -19.45 -5.29
N ALA A 293 -6.93 -20.01 -4.67
CA ALA A 293 -7.63 -19.39 -3.56
C ALA A 293 -6.72 -19.28 -2.32
N PHE A 294 -6.94 -18.20 -1.55
CA PHE A 294 -6.18 -17.96 -0.31
C PHE A 294 -6.90 -18.53 0.91
N VAL A 295 -8.19 -18.21 1.11
CA VAL A 295 -8.95 -18.70 2.27
C VAL A 295 -9.16 -20.21 2.16
N THR A 296 -8.71 -20.95 3.17
CA THR A 296 -8.66 -22.44 3.14
C THR A 296 -9.62 -23.10 4.11
N ASP A 297 -10.37 -22.34 4.87
CA ASP A 297 -11.42 -22.81 5.76
C ASP A 297 -12.81 -22.32 5.30
N SER A 298 -13.84 -22.47 6.11
CA SER A 298 -15.21 -22.08 5.79
C SER A 298 -15.53 -20.61 6.12
N THR A 299 -14.53 -19.78 6.34
CA THR A 299 -14.73 -18.35 6.65
C THR A 299 -15.40 -17.65 5.48
N THR A 300 -16.47 -16.93 5.78
CA THR A 300 -17.15 -16.04 4.83
C THR A 300 -16.77 -14.59 5.11
N LEU A 301 -16.64 -13.78 4.06
CA LEU A 301 -16.26 -12.39 4.13
C LEU A 301 -17.46 -11.52 3.69
N PRO A 302 -18.36 -11.13 4.59
CA PRO A 302 -19.51 -10.32 4.24
C PRO A 302 -19.08 -8.90 3.89
N ASN A 303 -19.56 -8.35 2.78
CA ASN A 303 -19.26 -6.95 2.39
C ASN A 303 -17.75 -6.63 2.43
N ALA A 304 -16.93 -7.53 1.89
CA ALA A 304 -15.47 -7.34 1.89
C ALA A 304 -15.10 -6.02 1.18
N TYR A 305 -14.40 -5.14 1.91
CA TYR A 305 -14.17 -3.75 1.52
C TYR A 305 -12.69 -3.47 1.20
N SER A 306 -11.78 -3.96 2.04
CA SER A 306 -10.35 -3.75 1.88
C SER A 306 -9.54 -5.03 2.13
N ILE A 307 -8.32 -5.07 1.61
CA ILE A 307 -7.35 -6.11 1.91
C ILE A 307 -5.99 -5.47 2.15
N SER A 308 -5.26 -5.98 3.13
CA SER A 308 -3.89 -5.59 3.43
C SER A 308 -3.07 -6.82 3.82
N ALA A 309 -1.80 -6.83 3.49
CA ALA A 309 -0.85 -7.78 4.01
C ALA A 309 0.02 -7.05 5.05
N GLY A 310 -0.07 -7.49 6.29
CA GLY A 310 0.64 -6.90 7.41
C GLY A 310 2.12 -7.25 7.40
N ARG A 311 2.94 -6.40 8.01
CA ARG A 311 4.37 -6.64 8.22
C ARG A 311 4.62 -7.81 9.19
N ASP A 312 3.62 -8.17 9.96
CA ASP A 312 3.59 -9.31 10.89
C ASP A 312 3.38 -10.67 10.19
N GLY A 313 3.13 -10.66 8.88
CA GLY A 313 2.91 -11.85 8.06
C GLY A 313 1.47 -12.34 8.01
N TYR A 314 0.53 -11.63 8.65
CA TYR A 314 -0.90 -11.89 8.52
C TYR A 314 -1.50 -11.13 7.33
N VAL A 315 -2.65 -11.63 6.86
CA VAL A 315 -3.47 -10.95 5.84
C VAL A 315 -4.77 -10.49 6.50
N TYR A 316 -5.08 -9.23 6.31
CA TYR A 316 -6.23 -8.57 6.91
C TYR A 316 -7.26 -8.24 5.85
N VAL A 317 -8.50 -8.62 6.09
CA VAL A 317 -9.64 -8.22 5.25
C VAL A 317 -10.58 -7.38 6.09
N GLY A 318 -10.75 -6.13 5.68
CA GLY A 318 -11.76 -5.24 6.25
C GLY A 318 -13.11 -5.46 5.58
N CYS A 319 -14.17 -5.54 6.36
CA CYS A 319 -15.55 -5.66 5.91
C CYS A 319 -16.35 -4.45 6.36
N SER A 320 -17.20 -3.89 5.49
CA SER A 320 -18.01 -2.72 5.79
C SER A 320 -19.36 -2.78 5.08
N ASP A 321 -20.42 -2.45 5.81
CA ASP A 321 -21.77 -2.23 5.26
C ASP A 321 -22.10 -0.73 5.09
N TYR A 322 -21.13 0.16 5.33
CA TYR A 322 -21.25 1.63 5.30
C TYR A 322 -22.28 2.22 6.27
N LYS A 323 -22.73 1.46 7.27
CA LYS A 323 -23.77 1.87 8.24
C LYS A 323 -23.34 1.65 9.67
N ASN A 324 -22.62 0.56 9.91
CA ASN A 324 -22.12 0.15 11.21
C ASN A 324 -20.61 0.20 11.22
N THR A 325 -20.00 0.05 12.39
CA THR A 325 -18.57 -0.19 12.51
C THR A 325 -18.19 -1.43 11.71
N GLY A 326 -17.01 -1.43 11.09
CA GLY A 326 -16.58 -2.51 10.23
C GLY A 326 -15.80 -3.58 10.99
N ASP A 327 -15.79 -4.79 10.46
CA ASP A 327 -15.05 -5.92 11.02
C ASP A 327 -13.68 -6.09 10.33
N ILE A 328 -12.71 -6.59 11.08
CA ILE A 328 -11.43 -7.08 10.57
C ILE A 328 -11.38 -8.60 10.71
N TYR A 329 -11.05 -9.27 9.62
CA TYR A 329 -10.73 -10.69 9.57
C TYR A 329 -9.23 -10.84 9.37
N VAL A 330 -8.56 -11.55 10.27
CA VAL A 330 -7.12 -11.79 10.27
C VAL A 330 -6.85 -13.22 9.85
N PHE A 331 -6.07 -13.42 8.80
CA PHE A 331 -5.71 -14.75 8.31
C PHE A 331 -4.22 -15.00 8.48
N ASP A 332 -3.86 -16.24 8.83
CA ASP A 332 -2.47 -16.68 8.79
C ASP A 332 -1.96 -16.85 7.34
N SER A 333 -0.67 -17.08 7.16
CA SER A 333 -0.05 -17.26 5.83
C SER A 333 -0.59 -18.46 5.04
N ASN A 334 -1.27 -19.40 5.71
CA ASN A 334 -1.92 -20.56 5.09
C ASN A 334 -3.38 -20.29 4.69
N GLY A 335 -3.89 -19.09 4.97
CA GLY A 335 -5.26 -18.69 4.67
C GLY A 335 -6.31 -19.25 5.63
N LYS A 336 -5.90 -19.58 6.85
CA LYS A 336 -6.80 -19.92 7.94
C LYS A 336 -7.14 -18.70 8.76
N LEU A 337 -8.38 -18.55 9.15
CA LEU A 337 -8.81 -17.52 10.08
C LEU A 337 -8.05 -17.65 11.40
N TYR A 338 -7.31 -16.61 11.73
CA TYR A 338 -6.54 -16.51 12.97
C TYR A 338 -7.34 -15.77 14.05
N ASP A 339 -8.00 -14.67 13.66
CA ASP A 339 -8.79 -13.82 14.56
C ASP A 339 -9.83 -13.01 13.76
N SER A 340 -10.83 -12.46 14.46
CA SER A 340 -11.74 -11.47 13.90
C SER A 340 -12.29 -10.58 15.02
N PHE A 341 -12.45 -9.28 14.73
CA PHE A 341 -12.91 -8.30 15.70
C PHE A 341 -13.55 -7.09 15.01
N ASP A 342 -14.40 -6.36 15.73
CA ASP A 342 -14.92 -5.06 15.33
C ASP A 342 -13.79 -4.01 15.38
N SER A 343 -13.57 -3.28 14.28
CA SER A 343 -12.56 -2.21 14.22
C SER A 343 -12.93 -0.95 15.01
N GLU A 344 -14.13 -0.92 15.61
CA GLU A 344 -14.70 0.21 16.33
C GLU A 344 -14.66 1.53 15.51
N GLY A 345 -14.73 1.42 14.20
CA GLY A 345 -14.72 2.54 13.26
C GLY A 345 -15.40 2.18 11.95
N MET A 346 -15.74 3.22 11.19
CA MET A 346 -16.41 3.08 9.90
C MET A 346 -15.40 2.79 8.79
N ASN A 347 -15.72 1.81 7.94
CA ASN A 347 -14.98 1.53 6.70
C ASN A 347 -13.50 1.25 6.96
N PRO A 348 -13.10 0.07 7.52
CA PRO A 348 -11.70 -0.27 7.75
C PRO A 348 -10.93 -0.32 6.44
N GLN A 349 -10.12 0.72 6.20
CA GLN A 349 -9.55 1.08 4.91
C GLN A 349 -8.18 0.46 4.66
N LYS A 350 -7.34 0.45 5.69
CA LYS A 350 -5.95 0.02 5.55
C LYS A 350 -5.43 -0.57 6.84
N VAL A 351 -4.66 -1.65 6.71
CA VAL A 351 -3.88 -2.25 7.80
C VAL A 351 -2.39 -2.22 7.43
N HIS A 352 -1.55 -1.82 8.38
CA HIS A 352 -0.10 -1.72 8.14
C HIS A 352 0.72 -2.14 9.37
#